data_45d185224ca5de61df4588980266153b
#
_entry.id   45d185224ca5de61df4588980266153b
#
_cell.length_a   1.000
_cell.length_b   1.000
_cell.length_c   1.000
_cell.angle_alpha   90.00
_cell.angle_beta   90.00
_cell.angle_gamma   90.00
#
_symmetry.space_group_name_H-M   'P 1'
#
loop_
_entity.id
_entity.type
_entity.pdbx_description
1 polymer ?
#
loop_
_entity_poly.entity_id
_entity_poly.type
_entity_poly.pdbx_seq_one_letter_code
_entity_poly.pdbx_strand_id
1 'polypeptide(L)'
;ALEWINDLLIALLSASQKGSIFLFGPLALSPGQTLADGSSSIGFVLAFQVFPSVIFFSALLGGLYYLGIMQKIVRFFSRAFYRILSLSGAESLAASANLFVGIESGLTVRPYLKKMTRSELLTLMTCMMATVASTVMGIYVIALHKVFPNIAGHLVSASLISIPCAILVSKLFCPEQDQPETLGESHDDSRDNSNQTNLMNAFVEGGSQGVKMAVGIATVLIIVLGLEALLDLILGKLPEFLSQPFSVVRLLGWITFPFSILLGLR
;
A
#
# COMPACT_ATOMS: atom_id res chain seq x y z
N ALA A 1 -1.23 21.45 -6.55
CA ALA A 1 -0.82 20.66 -5.37
C ALA A 1 -0.55 19.20 -5.76
N LEU A 2 -1.39 18.56 -6.59
CA LEU A 2 -1.23 17.17 -7.03
C LEU A 2 -0.03 16.97 -7.97
N GLU A 3 0.28 17.93 -8.81
CA GLU A 3 1.44 17.89 -9.72
C GLU A 3 2.76 17.81 -8.96
N TRP A 4 2.92 18.60 -7.89
CA TRP A 4 4.13 18.55 -7.08
C TRP A 4 4.33 17.17 -6.40
N ILE A 5 3.25 16.52 -5.95
CA ILE A 5 3.32 15.18 -5.36
C ILE A 5 3.73 14.16 -6.43
N ASN A 6 3.17 14.29 -7.63
CA ASN A 6 3.51 13.44 -8.77
C ASN A 6 5.00 13.57 -9.13
N ASP A 7 5.49 14.80 -9.25
CA ASP A 7 6.90 15.08 -9.59
C ASP A 7 7.85 14.56 -8.51
N LEU A 8 7.48 14.72 -7.24
CA LEU A 8 8.26 14.17 -6.12
C LEU A 8 8.34 12.64 -6.17
N LEU A 9 7.22 11.97 -6.41
CA LEU A 9 7.20 10.50 -6.53
C LEU A 9 8.00 10.01 -7.73
N ILE A 10 7.90 10.68 -8.87
CA ILE A 10 8.69 10.35 -10.06
C ILE A 10 10.18 10.55 -9.78
N ALA A 11 10.57 11.63 -9.11
CA ALA A 11 11.96 11.87 -8.73
C ALA A 11 12.49 10.77 -7.79
N LEU A 12 11.71 10.36 -6.80
CA LEU A 12 12.06 9.26 -5.89
C LEU A 12 12.19 7.92 -6.63
N LEU A 13 11.26 7.63 -7.55
CA LEU A 13 11.33 6.43 -8.38
C LEU A 13 12.58 6.43 -9.28
N SER A 14 12.91 7.58 -9.87
CA SER A 14 14.11 7.71 -10.69
C SER A 14 15.40 7.50 -9.89
N ALA A 15 15.43 7.97 -8.63
CA ALA A 15 16.53 7.71 -7.71
C ALA A 15 16.68 6.23 -7.36
N SER A 16 15.56 5.54 -7.09
CA SER A 16 15.54 4.09 -6.88
C SER A 16 16.04 3.32 -8.09
N GLN A 17 15.63 3.75 -9.30
CA GLN A 17 16.01 3.10 -10.56
C GLN A 17 17.53 3.11 -10.78
N LYS A 18 18.24 4.15 -10.37
CA LYS A 18 19.71 4.21 -10.46
C LYS A 18 20.37 3.08 -9.67
N GLY A 19 19.92 2.81 -8.46
CA GLY A 19 20.40 1.68 -7.65
C GLY A 19 20.03 0.33 -8.27
N SER A 20 18.84 0.21 -8.82
CA SER A 20 18.39 -1.02 -9.50
C SER A 20 19.22 -1.33 -10.75
N ILE A 21 19.51 -0.32 -11.57
CA ILE A 21 20.34 -0.47 -12.78
C ILE A 21 21.77 -0.87 -12.40
N PHE A 22 22.32 -0.30 -11.34
CA PHE A 22 23.65 -0.66 -10.87
C PHE A 22 23.75 -2.13 -10.47
N LEU A 23 22.71 -2.68 -9.80
CA LEU A 23 22.69 -4.07 -9.33
C LEU A 23 22.30 -5.08 -10.42
N PHE A 24 21.35 -4.74 -11.26
CA PHE A 24 20.68 -5.68 -12.17
C PHE A 24 20.86 -5.34 -13.65
N GLY A 25 21.55 -4.23 -13.98
CA GLY A 25 21.82 -3.83 -15.35
C GLY A 25 20.56 -3.69 -16.21
N PRO A 26 20.56 -4.29 -17.42
CA PRO A 26 19.45 -4.17 -18.39
C PRO A 26 18.12 -4.71 -17.89
N LEU A 27 18.11 -5.64 -16.92
CA LEU A 27 16.91 -6.21 -16.32
C LEU A 27 16.07 -5.16 -15.55
N ALA A 28 16.73 -4.11 -15.01
CA ALA A 28 16.08 -3.04 -14.28
C ALA A 28 15.58 -1.90 -15.17
N LEU A 29 15.88 -1.92 -16.48
CA LEU A 29 15.45 -0.89 -17.42
C LEU A 29 13.94 -1.00 -17.70
N SER A 30 13.27 0.14 -17.67
CA SER A 30 11.87 0.20 -18.11
C SER A 30 11.74 -0.09 -19.61
N PRO A 31 10.63 -0.66 -20.09
CA PRO A 31 10.44 -0.96 -21.49
C PRO A 31 10.72 0.23 -22.40
N GLY A 32 11.58 0.03 -23.41
CA GLY A 32 11.97 1.06 -24.37
C GLY A 32 13.15 1.96 -23.92
N GLN A 33 13.79 1.69 -22.79
CA GLN A 33 15.02 2.35 -22.37
C GLN A 33 16.25 1.56 -22.84
N THR A 34 17.34 2.30 -23.11
CA THR A 34 18.67 1.75 -23.45
C THR A 34 19.71 2.34 -22.52
N LEU A 35 20.71 1.53 -22.13
CA LEU A 35 21.89 1.98 -21.40
C LEU A 35 22.90 2.65 -22.35
N ALA A 36 23.86 3.38 -21.78
CA ALA A 36 24.92 4.02 -22.52
C ALA A 36 25.86 3.03 -23.25
N ASP A 37 25.90 1.79 -22.82
CA ASP A 37 26.64 0.67 -23.43
C ASP A 37 25.89 0.01 -24.61
N GLY A 38 24.70 0.51 -24.99
CA GLY A 38 23.89 -0.01 -26.07
C GLY A 38 22.98 -1.18 -25.67
N SER A 39 23.02 -1.69 -24.44
CA SER A 39 22.12 -2.73 -23.96
C SER A 39 20.70 -2.19 -23.81
N SER A 40 19.72 -2.91 -24.40
CA SER A 40 18.30 -2.54 -24.36
C SER A 40 17.56 -3.30 -23.26
N SER A 41 16.44 -2.71 -22.83
CA SER A 41 15.50 -3.36 -21.91
C SER A 41 14.95 -4.68 -22.49
N ILE A 42 14.85 -5.71 -21.66
CA ILE A 42 14.25 -7.02 -21.99
C ILE A 42 12.72 -6.98 -21.93
N GLY A 43 12.14 -5.87 -21.50
CA GLY A 43 10.72 -5.70 -21.25
C GLY A 43 10.41 -5.44 -19.78
N PHE A 44 9.15 -5.61 -19.39
CA PHE A 44 8.74 -5.40 -18.00
C PHE A 44 9.00 -6.67 -17.16
N VAL A 45 9.92 -6.56 -16.19
CA VAL A 45 10.22 -7.63 -15.24
C VAL A 45 9.99 -7.09 -13.82
N LEU A 46 8.87 -7.49 -13.21
CA LEU A 46 8.40 -7.00 -11.91
C LEU A 46 9.48 -7.12 -10.82
N ALA A 47 10.18 -8.26 -10.76
CA ALA A 47 11.18 -8.51 -9.73
C ALA A 47 12.36 -7.53 -9.75
N PHE A 48 12.80 -7.09 -10.92
CA PHE A 48 14.00 -6.25 -11.08
C PHE A 48 13.69 -4.77 -11.26
N GLN A 49 12.46 -4.43 -11.64
CA GLN A 49 12.04 -3.04 -11.84
C GLN A 49 11.26 -2.49 -10.66
N VAL A 50 10.50 -3.35 -9.97
CA VAL A 50 9.56 -2.93 -8.94
C VAL A 50 10.05 -3.22 -7.53
N PHE A 51 10.53 -4.44 -7.24
CA PHE A 51 10.96 -4.78 -5.89
C PHE A 51 12.07 -3.90 -5.33
N PRO A 52 13.08 -3.48 -6.12
CA PRO A 52 14.07 -2.52 -5.64
C PRO A 52 13.45 -1.18 -5.21
N SER A 53 12.39 -0.75 -5.90
CA SER A 53 11.68 0.47 -5.50
C SER A 53 10.96 0.30 -4.17
N VAL A 54 10.35 -0.86 -3.91
CA VAL A 54 9.74 -1.18 -2.61
C VAL A 54 10.79 -1.13 -1.50
N ILE A 55 11.98 -1.72 -1.73
CA ILE A 55 13.09 -1.70 -0.78
C ILE A 55 13.56 -0.27 -0.51
N PHE A 56 13.74 0.53 -1.56
CA PHE A 56 14.17 1.93 -1.46
C PHE A 56 13.15 2.78 -0.69
N PHE A 57 11.86 2.68 -1.01
CA PHE A 57 10.80 3.43 -0.31
C PHE A 57 10.70 3.00 1.16
N SER A 58 10.81 1.71 1.45
CA SER A 58 10.78 1.20 2.82
C SER A 58 11.99 1.71 3.63
N ALA A 59 13.18 1.73 3.02
CA ALA A 59 14.37 2.33 3.63
C ALA A 59 14.17 3.82 3.89
N LEU A 60 13.66 4.57 2.91
CA LEU A 60 13.39 6.00 3.03
C LEU A 60 12.41 6.29 4.17
N LEU A 61 11.31 5.53 4.25
CA LEU A 61 10.35 5.64 5.35
C LEU A 61 11.01 5.37 6.70
N GLY A 62 11.84 4.33 6.82
CA GLY A 62 12.62 4.04 8.03
C GLY A 62 13.47 5.24 8.47
N GLY A 63 14.16 5.87 7.54
CA GLY A 63 14.94 7.10 7.81
C GLY A 63 14.07 8.29 8.22
N LEU A 64 12.90 8.49 7.58
CA LEU A 64 11.95 9.56 7.93
C LEU A 64 11.32 9.34 9.30
N TYR A 65 11.07 8.08 9.69
CA TYR A 65 10.65 7.73 11.05
C TYR A 65 11.73 8.06 12.08
N TYR A 66 12.99 7.70 11.81
CA TYR A 66 14.12 8.04 12.69
C TYR A 66 14.28 9.55 12.89
N LEU A 67 14.11 10.35 11.82
CA LEU A 67 14.17 11.82 11.88
C LEU A 67 12.96 12.47 12.58
N GLY A 68 11.95 11.71 12.94
CA GLY A 68 10.74 12.24 13.57
C GLY A 68 9.80 13.00 12.62
N ILE A 69 10.09 13.01 11.31
CA ILE A 69 9.28 13.71 10.31
C ILE A 69 7.94 12.99 10.13
N MET A 70 7.99 11.65 9.97
CA MET A 70 6.77 10.85 9.83
C MET A 70 5.84 10.98 11.03
N GLN A 71 6.38 10.97 12.26
CA GLN A 71 5.59 11.15 13.48
C GLN A 71 4.85 12.48 13.49
N LYS A 72 5.49 13.57 13.02
CA LYS A 72 4.84 14.89 12.94
C LYS A 72 3.68 14.87 11.94
N ILE A 73 3.88 14.25 10.79
CA ILE A 73 2.85 14.14 9.73
C ILE A 73 1.68 13.27 10.22
N VAL A 74 1.97 12.08 10.73
CA VAL A 74 0.96 11.15 11.28
C VAL A 74 0.17 11.84 12.40
N ARG A 75 0.84 12.56 13.31
CA ARG A 75 0.22 13.31 14.40
C ARG A 75 -0.70 14.43 13.92
N PHE A 76 -0.34 15.11 12.84
CA PHE A 76 -1.20 16.12 12.23
C PHE A 76 -2.52 15.50 11.73
N PHE A 77 -2.45 14.43 10.97
CA PHE A 77 -3.64 13.72 10.48
C PHE A 77 -4.44 13.05 11.60
N SER A 78 -3.76 12.47 12.59
CA SER A 78 -4.40 11.87 13.76
C SER A 78 -5.26 12.87 14.53
N ARG A 79 -4.76 14.10 14.76
CA ARG A 79 -5.56 15.17 15.39
C ARG A 79 -6.76 15.58 14.54
N ALA A 80 -6.60 15.62 13.22
CA ALA A 80 -7.69 15.94 12.31
C ALA A 80 -8.78 14.86 12.38
N PHE A 81 -8.42 13.58 12.28
CA PHE A 81 -9.36 12.46 12.34
C PHE A 81 -10.03 12.35 13.73
N TYR A 82 -9.27 12.50 14.80
CA TYR A 82 -9.79 12.55 16.15
C TYR A 82 -10.86 13.64 16.31
N ARG A 83 -10.58 14.86 15.84
CA ARG A 83 -11.48 16.01 16.02
C ARG A 83 -12.68 15.99 15.08
N ILE A 84 -12.52 15.54 13.82
CA ILE A 84 -13.57 15.56 12.81
C ILE A 84 -14.46 14.32 12.89
N LEU A 85 -13.87 13.16 13.13
CA LEU A 85 -14.57 11.87 13.07
C LEU A 85 -14.87 11.30 14.47
N SER A 86 -14.49 12.01 15.55
CA SER A 86 -14.70 11.59 16.94
C SER A 86 -14.22 10.16 17.23
N LEU A 87 -13.06 9.79 16.65
CA LEU A 87 -12.43 8.48 16.83
C LEU A 87 -11.66 8.41 18.14
N SER A 88 -11.33 7.19 18.58
CA SER A 88 -10.38 7.01 19.67
C SER A 88 -8.95 7.42 19.27
N GLY A 89 -8.07 7.61 20.25
CA GLY A 89 -6.66 7.93 19.97
C GLY A 89 -5.96 6.86 19.15
N ALA A 90 -6.17 5.59 19.48
CA ALA A 90 -5.58 4.44 18.77
C ALA A 90 -6.12 4.32 17.32
N GLU A 91 -7.42 4.47 17.11
CA GLU A 91 -8.01 4.48 15.76
C GLU A 91 -7.45 5.63 14.90
N SER A 92 -7.41 6.83 15.47
CA SER A 92 -6.92 8.02 14.76
C SER A 92 -5.44 7.90 14.39
N LEU A 93 -4.64 7.31 15.27
CA LEU A 93 -3.22 7.04 15.01
C LEU A 93 -3.04 6.01 13.91
N ALA A 94 -3.75 4.89 14.00
CA ALA A 94 -3.68 3.82 13.01
C ALA A 94 -4.16 4.28 11.62
N ALA A 95 -5.31 4.95 11.54
CA ALA A 95 -5.85 5.49 10.29
C ALA A 95 -4.88 6.49 9.63
N SER A 96 -4.25 7.34 10.43
CA SER A 96 -3.28 8.32 9.95
C SER A 96 -1.97 7.70 9.49
N ALA A 97 -1.47 6.70 10.22
CA ALA A 97 -0.29 5.94 9.80
C ALA A 97 -0.57 5.15 8.51
N ASN A 98 -1.78 4.59 8.39
CA ASN A 98 -2.19 3.81 7.22
C ASN A 98 -2.19 4.61 5.91
N LEU A 99 -2.37 5.92 5.98
CA LEU A 99 -2.27 6.79 4.81
C LEU A 99 -0.92 6.68 4.09
N PHE A 100 0.14 6.42 4.86
CA PHE A 100 1.51 6.42 4.36
C PHE A 100 2.12 5.02 4.30
N VAL A 101 1.83 4.17 5.30
CA VAL A 101 2.53 2.89 5.49
C VAL A 101 1.68 1.70 5.05
N GLY A 102 0.36 1.86 4.95
CA GLY A 102 -0.56 0.77 4.59
C GLY A 102 -0.75 -0.22 5.74
N ILE A 103 -0.77 -1.52 5.43
CA ILE A 103 -1.09 -2.58 6.40
C ILE A 103 -0.14 -2.60 7.61
N GLU A 104 1.06 -2.10 7.49
CA GLU A 104 2.04 -2.00 8.57
C GLU A 104 1.65 -0.98 9.65
N SER A 105 0.67 -0.12 9.36
CA SER A 105 0.11 0.83 10.33
C SER A 105 -0.44 0.13 11.58
N GLY A 106 -0.87 -1.13 11.46
CA GLY A 106 -1.27 -1.96 12.60
C GLY A 106 -0.16 -2.15 13.65
N LEU A 107 1.10 -2.07 13.24
CA LEU A 107 2.23 -2.16 14.17
C LEU A 107 2.31 -0.93 15.09
N THR A 108 1.87 0.24 14.63
CA THR A 108 1.89 1.49 15.44
C THR A 108 0.93 1.42 16.62
N VAL A 109 -0.13 0.63 16.49
CA VAL A 109 -1.14 0.43 17.56
C VAL A 109 -1.00 -0.91 18.28
N ARG A 110 0.05 -1.67 18.00
CA ARG A 110 0.31 -2.98 18.61
C ARG A 110 0.18 -3.00 20.15
N PRO A 111 0.66 -2.00 20.90
CA PRO A 111 0.49 -1.98 22.36
C PRO A 111 -0.98 -1.92 22.80
N TYR A 112 -1.85 -1.35 21.99
CA TYR A 112 -3.26 -1.12 22.30
C TYR A 112 -4.17 -2.25 21.79
N LEU A 113 -3.71 -3.11 20.85
CA LEU A 113 -4.54 -4.14 20.19
C LEU A 113 -5.32 -5.03 21.16
N LYS A 114 -4.72 -5.38 22.30
CA LYS A 114 -5.37 -6.25 23.30
C LYS A 114 -6.53 -5.57 24.05
N LYS A 115 -6.57 -4.26 24.03
CA LYS A 115 -7.51 -3.42 24.77
C LYS A 115 -8.49 -2.69 23.85
N MET A 116 -8.33 -2.83 22.54
CA MET A 116 -9.22 -2.25 21.54
C MET A 116 -10.57 -2.93 21.55
N THR A 117 -11.62 -2.13 21.38
CA THR A 117 -12.99 -2.61 21.23
C THR A 117 -13.17 -3.33 19.89
N ARG A 118 -14.27 -4.05 19.71
CA ARG A 118 -14.60 -4.69 18.43
C ARG A 118 -14.77 -3.68 17.30
N SER A 119 -15.36 -2.53 17.60
CA SER A 119 -15.55 -1.43 16.67
C SER A 119 -14.20 -0.85 16.22
N GLU A 120 -13.29 -0.60 17.18
CA GLU A 120 -11.93 -0.12 16.88
C GLU A 120 -11.15 -1.10 16.01
N LEU A 121 -11.19 -2.40 16.33
CA LEU A 121 -10.52 -3.44 15.54
C LEU A 121 -11.08 -3.52 14.12
N LEU A 122 -12.41 -3.44 13.96
CA LEU A 122 -13.03 -3.43 12.63
C LEU A 122 -12.60 -2.20 11.84
N THR A 123 -12.59 -1.02 12.46
CA THR A 123 -12.12 0.23 11.83
C THR A 123 -10.66 0.11 11.38
N LEU A 124 -9.79 -0.41 12.25
CA LEU A 124 -8.40 -0.66 11.93
C LEU A 124 -8.25 -1.56 10.70
N MET A 125 -8.88 -2.73 10.72
CA MET A 125 -8.82 -3.71 9.61
C MET A 125 -9.39 -3.13 8.31
N THR A 126 -10.53 -2.43 8.38
CA THR A 126 -11.17 -1.83 7.20
C THR A 126 -10.27 -0.76 6.58
N CYS A 127 -9.66 0.11 7.39
CA CYS A 127 -8.72 1.12 6.90
C CYS A 127 -7.49 0.47 6.24
N MET A 128 -6.93 -0.57 6.85
CA MET A 128 -5.75 -1.27 6.31
C MET A 128 -6.03 -1.94 4.96
N MET A 129 -7.28 -2.37 4.72
CA MET A 129 -7.69 -3.00 3.45
C MET A 129 -8.17 -1.99 2.40
N ALA A 130 -8.58 -0.78 2.81
CA ALA A 130 -9.17 0.22 1.91
C ALA A 130 -8.12 1.10 1.20
N THR A 131 -6.87 1.04 1.59
CA THR A 131 -5.81 1.91 1.07
C THR A 131 -4.68 1.13 0.43
N VAL A 132 -3.97 1.79 -0.47
CA VAL A 132 -2.75 1.25 -1.10
C VAL A 132 -1.54 1.76 -0.34
N ALA A 133 -0.68 0.86 0.16
CA ALA A 133 0.57 1.25 0.79
C ALA A 133 1.43 2.10 -0.15
N SER A 134 2.11 3.12 0.38
CA SER A 134 2.97 4.01 -0.42
C SER A 134 4.10 3.27 -1.14
N THR A 135 4.60 2.18 -0.54
CA THR A 135 5.59 1.30 -1.15
C THR A 135 5.05 0.59 -2.41
N VAL A 136 3.78 0.15 -2.36
CA VAL A 136 3.10 -0.51 -3.49
C VAL A 136 2.59 0.53 -4.50
N MET A 137 2.28 1.74 -4.07
CA MET A 137 1.87 2.85 -4.95
C MET A 137 2.91 3.11 -6.05
N GLY A 138 4.21 3.01 -5.71
CA GLY A 138 5.29 3.12 -6.68
C GLY A 138 5.19 2.11 -7.83
N ILE A 139 4.69 0.90 -7.55
CA ILE A 139 4.47 -0.15 -8.57
C ILE A 139 3.44 0.32 -9.60
N TYR A 140 2.30 0.83 -9.13
CA TYR A 140 1.25 1.32 -10.01
C TYR A 140 1.72 2.52 -10.83
N VAL A 141 2.50 3.42 -10.24
CA VAL A 141 3.06 4.56 -10.96
C VAL A 141 3.99 4.11 -12.08
N ILE A 142 4.91 3.17 -11.82
CA ILE A 142 5.82 2.63 -12.84
C ILE A 142 5.03 1.94 -13.97
N ALA A 143 4.05 1.14 -13.63
CA ALA A 143 3.29 0.37 -14.60
C ALA A 143 2.36 1.25 -15.47
N LEU A 144 1.74 2.26 -14.88
CA LEU A 144 0.66 3.03 -15.52
C LEU A 144 1.07 4.43 -15.99
N HIS A 145 2.23 4.96 -15.58
CA HIS A 145 2.64 6.34 -15.90
C HIS A 145 2.65 6.64 -17.41
N LYS A 146 3.00 5.68 -18.26
CA LYS A 146 3.00 5.85 -19.72
C LYS A 146 1.60 6.05 -20.30
N VAL A 147 0.58 5.43 -19.69
CA VAL A 147 -0.83 5.53 -20.13
C VAL A 147 -1.55 6.65 -19.41
N PHE A 148 -1.18 6.89 -18.15
CA PHE A 148 -1.82 7.84 -17.26
C PHE A 148 -0.78 8.67 -16.49
N PRO A 149 -0.26 9.77 -17.07
CA PRO A 149 0.86 10.55 -16.50
C PRO A 149 0.63 11.04 -15.07
N ASN A 150 -0.60 11.36 -14.67
CA ASN A 150 -0.95 11.90 -13.36
C ASN A 150 -1.38 10.82 -12.35
N ILE A 151 -1.12 9.55 -12.61
CA ILE A 151 -1.58 8.41 -11.80
C ILE A 151 -1.18 8.53 -10.33
N ALA A 152 0.02 9.03 -10.03
CA ALA A 152 0.50 9.19 -8.66
C ALA A 152 -0.39 10.12 -7.83
N GLY A 153 -0.75 11.29 -8.40
CA GLY A 153 -1.65 12.24 -7.74
C GLY A 153 -3.05 11.65 -7.48
N HIS A 154 -3.57 10.89 -8.42
CA HIS A 154 -4.87 10.22 -8.28
C HIS A 154 -4.85 9.13 -7.20
N LEU A 155 -3.79 8.33 -7.13
CA LEU A 155 -3.64 7.29 -6.11
C LEU A 155 -3.53 7.88 -4.70
N VAL A 156 -2.77 8.96 -4.53
CA VAL A 156 -2.68 9.66 -3.24
C VAL A 156 -4.04 10.24 -2.84
N SER A 157 -4.74 10.88 -3.77
CA SER A 157 -6.08 11.42 -3.52
C SER A 157 -7.08 10.32 -3.16
N ALA A 158 -7.03 9.20 -3.87
CA ALA A 158 -7.87 8.03 -3.59
C ALA A 158 -7.63 7.51 -2.17
N SER A 159 -6.37 7.35 -1.74
CA SER A 159 -6.03 6.91 -0.38
C SER A 159 -6.52 7.89 0.68
N LEU A 160 -6.39 9.20 0.43
CA LEU A 160 -6.90 10.24 1.34
C LEU A 160 -8.42 10.19 1.53
N ILE A 161 -9.17 9.89 0.46
CA ILE A 161 -10.63 9.79 0.50
C ILE A 161 -11.08 8.44 1.06
N SER A 162 -10.35 7.37 0.77
CA SER A 162 -10.71 6.01 1.19
C SER A 162 -10.71 5.84 2.71
N ILE A 163 -9.81 6.50 3.44
CA ILE A 163 -9.74 6.36 4.90
C ILE A 163 -11.02 6.85 5.60
N PRO A 164 -11.51 8.09 5.40
CA PRO A 164 -12.77 8.53 5.97
C PRO A 164 -13.95 7.64 5.56
N CYS A 165 -13.98 7.19 4.29
CA CYS A 165 -15.03 6.26 3.83
C CYS A 165 -14.96 4.91 4.54
N ALA A 166 -13.78 4.34 4.72
CA ALA A 166 -13.56 3.10 5.44
C ALA A 166 -14.02 3.20 6.90
N ILE A 167 -13.69 4.31 7.57
CA ILE A 167 -14.13 4.60 8.93
C ILE A 167 -15.66 4.68 9.00
N LEU A 168 -16.26 5.44 8.10
CA LEU A 168 -17.72 5.58 8.05
C LEU A 168 -18.39 4.22 7.88
N VAL A 169 -17.94 3.42 6.93
CA VAL A 169 -18.50 2.10 6.66
C VAL A 169 -18.31 1.17 7.86
N SER A 170 -17.12 1.13 8.47
CA SER A 170 -16.84 0.29 9.63
C SER A 170 -17.74 0.65 10.82
N LYS A 171 -17.95 1.94 11.09
CA LYS A 171 -18.83 2.42 12.19
C LYS A 171 -20.32 2.18 11.91
N LEU A 172 -20.72 2.13 10.63
CA LEU A 172 -22.08 1.71 10.26
C LEU A 172 -22.31 0.21 10.49
N PHE A 173 -21.30 -0.63 10.19
CA PHE A 173 -21.39 -2.08 10.39
C PHE A 173 -21.26 -2.48 11.86
N CYS A 174 -20.40 -1.82 12.61
CA CYS A 174 -20.18 -2.07 14.02
C CYS A 174 -20.05 -0.75 14.78
N PRO A 175 -21.19 -0.13 15.18
CA PRO A 175 -21.18 1.06 15.99
C PRO A 175 -20.43 0.82 17.31
N GLU A 176 -19.79 1.86 17.84
CA GLU A 176 -19.12 1.77 19.13
C GLU A 176 -20.19 1.65 20.24
N GLN A 177 -20.10 0.58 21.02
CA GLN A 177 -20.98 0.29 22.16
C GLN A 177 -20.23 0.31 23.48
N ASP A 178 -18.92 0.16 23.42
CA ASP A 178 -18.02 0.15 24.57
C ASP A 178 -17.32 1.51 24.71
N GLN A 179 -16.64 1.73 25.81
CA GLN A 179 -15.78 2.91 25.98
C GLN A 179 -14.34 2.54 25.59
N PRO A 180 -13.82 3.07 24.47
CA PRO A 180 -12.45 2.86 24.09
C PRO A 180 -11.48 3.38 25.15
N GLU A 181 -10.47 2.61 25.49
CA GLU A 181 -9.50 2.99 26.54
C GLU A 181 -8.72 4.29 26.18
N THR A 182 -8.54 4.54 24.89
CA THR A 182 -7.85 5.74 24.36
C THR A 182 -8.81 6.87 23.99
N LEU A 183 -10.08 6.83 24.46
CA LEU A 183 -11.05 7.89 24.21
C LEU A 183 -10.64 9.15 25.00
N GLY A 184 -10.39 10.25 24.29
CA GLY A 184 -9.96 11.51 24.90
C GLY A 184 -8.45 11.70 24.99
N GLU A 185 -7.65 10.70 24.67
CA GLU A 185 -6.20 10.79 24.67
C GLU A 185 -5.65 10.83 23.24
N SER A 186 -5.01 11.93 22.88
CA SER A 186 -4.11 11.95 21.72
C SER A 186 -2.80 11.28 22.14
N HIS A 187 -2.71 9.96 22.06
CA HIS A 187 -1.51 9.23 22.49
C HIS A 187 -0.30 9.65 21.65
N ASP A 188 0.66 10.21 22.33
CA ASP A 188 1.93 10.72 21.80
C ASP A 188 3.07 9.69 21.96
N ASP A 189 2.75 8.49 22.44
CA ASP A 189 3.73 7.43 22.71
C ASP A 189 4.09 6.57 21.49
N SER A 190 4.16 7.18 20.31
CA SER A 190 4.96 6.59 19.23
C SER A 190 6.46 6.78 19.46
N ARG A 191 6.91 6.70 20.73
CA ARG A 191 8.27 6.31 21.04
C ARG A 191 8.35 4.82 20.78
N ASP A 192 8.35 4.51 19.50
CA ASP A 192 8.89 3.22 19.08
C ASP A 192 10.28 3.16 19.70
N ASN A 193 10.46 2.22 20.64
CA ASN A 193 11.78 1.82 21.12
C ASN A 193 12.50 1.13 19.95
N SER A 194 12.65 1.89 18.83
CA SER A 194 13.55 1.48 17.79
C SER A 194 14.94 1.52 18.41
N ASN A 195 15.56 0.37 18.59
CA ASN A 195 16.98 0.21 18.96
C ASN A 195 17.90 0.81 17.88
N GLN A 196 17.43 1.79 17.12
CA GLN A 196 18.14 2.43 16.04
C GLN A 196 19.13 3.42 16.62
N THR A 197 20.37 3.04 16.64
CA THR A 197 21.45 3.83 17.21
C THR A 197 21.88 4.99 16.32
N ASN A 198 21.61 4.92 15.01
CA ASN A 198 21.93 5.97 14.04
C ASN A 198 21.05 5.92 12.79
N LEU A 199 21.07 7.01 12.02
CA LEU A 199 20.27 7.18 10.79
C LEU A 199 20.57 6.07 9.74
N MET A 200 21.82 5.67 9.58
CA MET A 200 22.19 4.65 8.60
C MET A 200 21.57 3.29 8.98
N ASN A 201 21.57 2.97 10.28
CA ASN A 201 20.91 1.75 10.76
C ASN A 201 19.41 1.77 10.49
N ALA A 202 18.75 2.94 10.63
CA ALA A 202 17.35 3.12 10.30
C ALA A 202 17.06 2.84 8.80
N PHE A 203 17.91 3.33 7.90
CA PHE A 203 17.80 3.02 6.47
C PHE A 203 17.98 1.53 6.17
N VAL A 204 18.98 0.90 6.77
CA VAL A 204 19.28 -0.53 6.55
C VAL A 204 18.16 -1.41 7.08
N GLU A 205 17.63 -1.11 8.27
CA GLU A 205 16.52 -1.86 8.86
C GLU A 205 15.22 -1.67 8.05
N GLY A 206 14.90 -0.43 7.66
CA GLY A 206 13.79 -0.15 6.75
C GLY A 206 13.95 -0.88 5.41
N GLY A 207 15.14 -0.89 4.83
CA GLY A 207 15.44 -1.66 3.63
C GLY A 207 15.26 -3.17 3.82
N SER A 208 15.68 -3.71 4.95
CA SER A 208 15.47 -5.13 5.29
C SER A 208 13.99 -5.50 5.40
N GLN A 209 13.16 -4.61 5.96
CA GLN A 209 11.70 -4.77 5.96
C GLN A 209 11.16 -4.75 4.54
N GLY A 210 11.63 -3.83 3.69
CA GLY A 210 11.28 -3.76 2.27
C GLY A 210 11.58 -5.04 1.50
N VAL A 211 12.71 -5.71 1.79
CA VAL A 211 13.04 -7.02 1.22
C VAL A 211 12.01 -8.08 1.63
N LYS A 212 11.65 -8.14 2.91
CA LYS A 212 10.64 -9.08 3.40
C LYS A 212 9.28 -8.85 2.73
N MET A 213 8.91 -7.58 2.52
CA MET A 213 7.69 -7.21 1.80
C MET A 213 7.76 -7.65 0.33
N ALA A 214 8.85 -7.35 -0.38
CA ALA A 214 9.02 -7.73 -1.77
C ALA A 214 8.92 -9.24 -1.97
N VAL A 215 9.58 -10.02 -1.11
CA VAL A 215 9.49 -11.49 -1.11
C VAL A 215 8.06 -11.94 -0.78
N GLY A 216 7.40 -11.33 0.20
CA GLY A 216 6.01 -11.60 0.54
C GLY A 216 5.06 -11.36 -0.65
N ILE A 217 5.21 -10.24 -1.34
CA ILE A 217 4.43 -9.90 -2.54
C ILE A 217 4.67 -10.96 -3.64
N ALA A 218 5.94 -11.30 -3.91
CA ALA A 218 6.28 -12.34 -4.88
C ALA A 218 5.62 -13.69 -4.54
N THR A 219 5.71 -14.09 -3.29
CA THR A 219 5.13 -15.34 -2.79
C THR A 219 3.62 -15.38 -3.00
N VAL A 220 2.91 -14.33 -2.59
CA VAL A 220 1.45 -14.25 -2.74
C VAL A 220 1.06 -14.25 -4.21
N LEU A 221 1.75 -13.48 -5.06
CA LEU A 221 1.46 -13.44 -6.50
C LEU A 221 1.65 -14.81 -7.16
N ILE A 222 2.74 -15.52 -6.86
CA ILE A 222 2.99 -16.85 -7.41
C ILE A 222 1.90 -17.84 -6.96
N ILE A 223 1.53 -17.81 -5.66
CA ILE A 223 0.50 -18.70 -5.14
C ILE A 223 -0.86 -18.39 -5.77
N VAL A 224 -1.28 -17.14 -5.77
CA VAL A 224 -2.63 -16.74 -6.25
C VAL A 224 -2.77 -17.01 -7.74
N LEU A 225 -1.79 -16.59 -8.56
CA LEU A 225 -1.82 -16.84 -10.00
C LEU A 225 -1.68 -18.33 -10.34
N GLY A 226 -0.88 -19.06 -9.55
CA GLY A 226 -0.77 -20.51 -9.69
C GLY A 226 -2.08 -21.25 -9.38
N LEU A 227 -2.75 -20.85 -8.30
CA LEU A 227 -4.07 -21.40 -7.93
C LEU A 227 -5.14 -21.02 -8.97
N GLU A 228 -5.13 -19.77 -9.46
CA GLU A 228 -6.00 -19.34 -10.55
C GLU A 228 -5.83 -20.22 -11.79
N ALA A 229 -4.60 -20.43 -12.22
CA ALA A 229 -4.30 -21.30 -13.37
C ALA A 229 -4.76 -22.76 -13.16
N LEU A 230 -4.59 -23.29 -11.94
CA LEU A 230 -5.09 -24.63 -11.60
C LEU A 230 -6.63 -24.71 -11.63
N LEU A 231 -7.30 -23.70 -11.11
CA LEU A 231 -8.76 -23.61 -11.16
C LEU A 231 -9.26 -23.48 -12.59
N ASP A 232 -8.60 -22.69 -13.43
CA ASP A 232 -8.94 -22.55 -14.84
C ASP A 232 -8.76 -23.87 -15.61
N LEU A 233 -7.75 -24.68 -15.28
CA LEU A 233 -7.61 -26.04 -15.84
C LEU A 233 -8.77 -26.97 -15.46
N ILE A 234 -9.30 -26.83 -14.26
CA ILE A 234 -10.47 -27.62 -13.79
C ILE A 234 -11.74 -27.12 -14.47
N LEU A 235 -11.95 -25.80 -14.44
CA LEU A 235 -13.12 -25.15 -15.01
C LEU A 235 -13.20 -25.33 -16.54
N GLY A 236 -12.06 -25.33 -17.24
CA GLY A 236 -11.99 -25.55 -18.67
C GLY A 236 -12.40 -26.98 -19.14
N LYS A 237 -12.54 -27.94 -18.20
CA LYS A 237 -13.09 -29.25 -18.46
C LYS A 237 -14.63 -29.30 -18.39
N LEU A 238 -15.26 -28.23 -17.88
CA LEU A 238 -16.71 -28.13 -17.88
C LEU A 238 -17.26 -27.80 -19.27
N PRO A 239 -18.49 -28.23 -19.60
CA PRO A 239 -19.09 -27.92 -20.88
C PRO A 239 -19.18 -26.41 -21.09
N GLU A 240 -18.87 -25.96 -22.30
CA GLU A 240 -18.88 -24.55 -22.69
C GLU A 240 -20.26 -23.92 -22.43
N PHE A 241 -20.30 -22.85 -21.67
CA PHE A 241 -21.50 -22.06 -21.46
C PHE A 241 -21.37 -20.74 -22.23
N LEU A 242 -22.27 -20.47 -23.16
CA LEU A 242 -22.24 -19.31 -24.07
C LEU A 242 -21.01 -19.24 -24.98
N SER A 243 -20.59 -20.38 -25.57
CA SER A 243 -19.51 -20.47 -26.57
C SER A 243 -18.13 -20.00 -26.09
N GLN A 244 -17.90 -19.99 -24.78
CA GLN A 244 -16.62 -19.65 -24.20
C GLN A 244 -16.35 -20.52 -22.95
N PRO A 245 -15.07 -20.90 -22.69
CA PRO A 245 -14.72 -21.70 -21.53
C PRO A 245 -14.97 -20.94 -20.22
N PHE A 246 -15.31 -21.68 -19.18
CA PHE A 246 -15.36 -21.15 -17.82
C PHE A 246 -13.96 -20.78 -17.36
N SER A 247 -13.81 -19.58 -16.76
CA SER A 247 -12.59 -19.13 -16.12
C SER A 247 -12.90 -18.43 -14.79
N VAL A 248 -11.94 -18.42 -13.88
CA VAL A 248 -12.05 -17.72 -12.60
C VAL A 248 -12.30 -16.22 -12.81
N VAL A 249 -11.60 -15.60 -13.76
CA VAL A 249 -11.78 -14.20 -14.14
C VAL A 249 -13.22 -13.89 -14.55
N ARG A 250 -13.85 -14.80 -15.30
CA ARG A 250 -15.24 -14.64 -15.75
C ARG A 250 -16.24 -14.76 -14.60
N LEU A 251 -16.03 -15.72 -13.70
CA LEU A 251 -16.86 -15.87 -12.50
C LEU A 251 -16.75 -14.62 -11.60
N LEU A 252 -15.56 -14.13 -11.36
CA LEU A 252 -15.32 -12.88 -10.63
C LEU A 252 -15.94 -11.69 -11.37
N GLY A 253 -15.86 -11.66 -12.70
CA GLY A 253 -16.50 -10.63 -13.53
C GLY A 253 -18.02 -10.58 -13.32
N TRP A 254 -18.69 -11.71 -13.23
CA TRP A 254 -20.13 -11.78 -12.95
C TRP A 254 -20.47 -11.25 -11.55
N ILE A 255 -19.66 -11.60 -10.54
CA ILE A 255 -19.84 -11.14 -9.17
C ILE A 255 -19.61 -9.63 -9.06
N THR A 256 -18.61 -9.10 -9.76
CA THR A 256 -18.25 -7.67 -9.72
C THR A 256 -19.10 -6.80 -10.63
N PHE A 257 -19.80 -7.40 -11.61
CA PHE A 257 -20.64 -6.66 -12.58
C PHE A 257 -21.69 -5.72 -11.93
N PRO A 258 -22.50 -6.15 -10.95
CA PRO A 258 -23.45 -5.26 -10.29
C PRO A 258 -22.78 -4.08 -9.58
N PHE A 259 -21.57 -4.29 -9.02
CA PHE A 259 -20.80 -3.24 -8.37
C PHE A 259 -20.26 -2.23 -9.40
N SER A 260 -19.79 -2.69 -10.57
CA SER A 260 -19.33 -1.78 -11.63
C SER A 260 -20.45 -0.91 -12.18
N ILE A 261 -21.68 -1.43 -12.30
CA ILE A 261 -22.86 -0.63 -12.67
C ILE A 261 -23.16 0.43 -11.62
N LEU A 262 -23.13 0.07 -10.31
CA LEU A 262 -23.35 1.02 -9.22
C LEU A 262 -22.30 2.14 -9.19
N LEU A 263 -21.06 1.85 -9.61
CA LEU A 263 -19.98 2.83 -9.71
C LEU A 263 -20.06 3.67 -11.01
N GLY A 264 -21.02 3.38 -11.90
CA GLY A 264 -21.15 4.09 -13.19
C GLY A 264 -20.07 3.73 -14.21
N LEU A 265 -19.33 2.65 -14.01
CA LEU A 265 -18.36 2.14 -14.98
C LEU A 265 -19.11 1.35 -16.05
N ARG A 266 -18.93 1.75 -17.33
CA ARG A 266 -19.50 1.10 -18.52
C ARG A 266 -18.43 0.46 -19.35
#